data_cf23e48c4688839254a3bd4fb192b227
#
_entry.id   cf23e48c4688839254a3bd4fb192b227
#
_cell.length_a   1.000
_cell.length_b   1.000
_cell.length_c   1.000
_cell.angle_alpha   90.00
_cell.angle_beta   90.00
_cell.angle_gamma   90.00
#
_symmetry.space_group_name_H-M   'P 1'
#
loop_
_entity.id
_entity.type
_entity.pdbx_description
1 polymer ?
#
loop_
_entity_poly.entity_id
_entity_poly.type
_entity_poly.pdbx_seq_one_letter_code
_entity_poly.pdbx_strand_id
1 'polypeptide(L)'
;MASLAEIRARIAAQENKSTSGSTQKQSDNSIYPHWNMDEGTTATMRLLPDADSNNPYFWVERQIIKLPFNGVKGDPNVKRIEVQVPCVEMYDPKAQCPILTEVRPWYKDETLKELANKYWKKRSYLFQGFARQNPIGDDKTPANPIRRFI
;
A
#
# COMPACT_ATOMS: atom_id res chain seq x y z
N MET A 1 28.56 23.69 -5.77
CA MET A 1 28.15 22.98 -4.53
C MET A 1 27.20 23.90 -3.79
N ALA A 2 26.00 23.41 -3.42
CA ALA A 2 25.05 24.24 -2.69
C ALA A 2 25.60 24.58 -1.30
N SER A 3 25.46 25.83 -0.88
CA SER A 3 25.91 26.27 0.44
C SER A 3 25.00 25.68 1.54
N LEU A 4 25.54 25.55 2.74
CA LEU A 4 24.78 25.11 3.91
C LEU A 4 23.55 25.98 4.20
N ALA A 5 23.63 27.27 3.86
CA ALA A 5 22.53 28.22 3.97
C ALA A 5 21.41 27.91 2.98
N GLU A 6 21.73 27.55 1.74
CA GLU A 6 20.74 27.16 0.72
C GLU A 6 20.04 25.86 1.08
N ILE A 7 20.77 24.91 1.66
CA ILE A 7 20.18 23.63 2.11
C ILE A 7 19.21 23.89 3.26
N ARG A 8 19.58 24.71 4.25
CA ARG A 8 18.70 25.08 5.36
C ARG A 8 17.46 25.84 4.88
N ALA A 9 17.62 26.77 3.94
CA ALA A 9 16.49 27.50 3.36
C ALA A 9 15.51 26.58 2.60
N ARG A 10 16.02 25.56 1.89
CA ARG A 10 15.18 24.56 1.23
C ARG A 10 14.42 23.68 2.20
N ILE A 11 15.09 23.24 3.29
CA ILE A 11 14.44 22.45 4.34
C ILE A 11 13.34 23.26 5.02
N ALA A 12 13.61 24.49 5.41
CA ALA A 12 12.62 25.38 6.02
C ALA A 12 11.43 25.69 5.07
N ALA A 13 11.69 25.86 3.77
CA ALA A 13 10.64 26.03 2.78
C ALA A 13 9.78 24.75 2.59
N GLN A 14 10.37 23.59 2.77
CA GLN A 14 9.69 22.30 2.68
C GLN A 14 8.85 22.01 3.93
N GLU A 15 9.36 22.37 5.10
CA GLU A 15 8.62 22.32 6.38
C GLU A 15 7.42 23.28 6.39
N ASN A 16 7.57 24.50 5.89
CA ASN A 16 6.49 25.45 5.76
C ASN A 16 5.42 25.02 4.74
N LYS A 17 5.79 24.28 3.68
CA LYS A 17 4.83 23.65 2.77
C LYS A 17 4.07 22.51 3.43
N SER A 18 4.69 21.77 4.34
CA SER A 18 4.03 20.67 5.06
C SER A 18 3.11 21.17 6.18
N THR A 19 3.37 22.36 6.74
CA THR A 19 2.56 22.94 7.84
C THR A 19 1.40 23.82 7.35
N SER A 20 1.49 24.43 6.17
CA SER A 20 0.40 25.22 5.60
C SER A 20 -0.66 24.42 4.85
N GLY A 21 -0.42 23.13 4.66
CA GLY A 21 -1.41 22.16 4.24
C GLY A 21 -1.89 21.40 5.47
N SER A 22 -2.94 21.86 6.14
CA SER A 22 -3.86 20.92 6.76
C SER A 22 -4.44 20.11 5.59
N THR A 23 -3.66 19.21 5.07
CA THR A 23 -4.13 18.16 4.19
C THR A 23 -5.08 17.35 5.08
N GLN A 24 -6.38 17.75 5.07
CA GLN A 24 -7.38 16.72 5.20
C GLN A 24 -6.80 15.54 4.42
N LYS A 25 -6.50 14.46 5.12
CA LYS A 25 -6.23 13.18 4.46
C LYS A 25 -7.44 12.97 3.57
N GLN A 26 -7.33 13.42 2.33
CA GLN A 26 -8.29 13.05 1.30
C GLN A 26 -8.21 11.54 1.32
N SER A 27 -9.22 10.92 1.89
CA SER A 27 -9.32 9.47 1.86
C SER A 27 -9.16 9.13 0.39
N ASP A 28 -8.16 8.32 0.06
CA ASP A 28 -7.92 7.93 -1.33
C ASP A 28 -9.10 7.06 -1.78
N ASN A 29 -10.20 7.73 -2.19
CA ASN A 29 -11.39 7.07 -2.68
C ASN A 29 -11.14 6.30 -3.99
N SER A 30 -9.89 6.31 -4.47
CA SER A 30 -9.48 5.50 -5.62
C SER A 30 -9.47 4.00 -5.32
N ILE A 31 -9.38 3.61 -4.04
CA ILE A 31 -9.43 2.20 -3.62
C ILE A 31 -10.85 1.87 -3.17
N TYR A 32 -11.43 0.82 -3.72
CA TYR A 32 -12.75 0.36 -3.30
C TYR A 32 -12.67 -0.37 -1.95
N PRO A 33 -13.38 0.09 -0.92
CA PRO A 33 -13.29 -0.46 0.43
C PRO A 33 -14.22 -1.69 0.61
N HIS A 34 -14.00 -2.74 -0.17
CA HIS A 34 -14.83 -3.96 -0.13
C HIS A 34 -14.86 -4.65 1.24
N TRP A 35 -13.86 -4.41 2.08
CA TRP A 35 -13.82 -4.91 3.46
C TRP A 35 -14.82 -4.22 4.41
N ASN A 36 -15.46 -3.13 3.98
CA ASN A 36 -16.50 -2.44 4.73
C ASN A 36 -17.91 -2.95 4.39
N MET A 37 -18.03 -3.98 3.55
CA MET A 37 -19.30 -4.59 3.24
C MET A 37 -19.74 -5.52 4.37
N ASP A 38 -21.01 -5.46 4.75
CA ASP A 38 -21.61 -6.38 5.70
C ASP A 38 -21.68 -7.80 5.10
N GLU A 39 -21.63 -8.80 5.98
CA GLU A 39 -21.75 -10.19 5.56
C GLU A 39 -23.08 -10.44 4.86
N GLY A 40 -23.05 -11.17 3.76
CA GLY A 40 -24.24 -11.45 2.94
C GLY A 40 -24.59 -10.35 1.93
N THR A 41 -23.87 -9.25 1.92
CA THR A 41 -24.07 -8.16 0.95
C THR A 41 -23.44 -8.51 -0.39
N THR A 42 -24.10 -8.12 -1.48
CA THR A 42 -23.61 -8.35 -2.85
C THR A 42 -23.37 -7.04 -3.55
N ALA A 43 -22.20 -6.87 -4.16
CA ALA A 43 -21.87 -5.76 -5.02
C ALA A 43 -21.72 -6.23 -6.49
N THR A 44 -22.29 -5.48 -7.42
CA THR A 44 -22.11 -5.73 -8.86
C THR A 44 -21.07 -4.77 -9.39
N MET A 45 -19.99 -5.31 -9.98
CA MET A 45 -18.91 -4.51 -10.51
C MET A 45 -18.61 -4.85 -11.98
N ARG A 46 -18.08 -3.89 -12.71
CA ARG A 46 -17.53 -4.08 -14.06
C ARG A 46 -16.03 -3.93 -14.02
N LEU A 47 -15.32 -4.98 -14.37
CA LEU A 47 -13.88 -4.98 -14.52
C LEU A 47 -13.47 -4.30 -15.82
N LEU A 48 -12.36 -3.60 -15.80
CA LEU A 48 -11.75 -2.97 -16.97
C LEU A 48 -10.48 -3.75 -17.34
N PRO A 49 -10.15 -3.83 -18.64
CA PRO A 49 -8.88 -4.39 -19.06
C PRO A 49 -7.71 -3.56 -18.52
N ASP A 50 -6.54 -4.17 -18.43
CA ASP A 50 -5.31 -3.44 -18.16
C ASP A 50 -4.98 -2.49 -19.33
N ALA A 51 -4.35 -1.36 -19.00
CA ALA A 51 -3.88 -0.41 -20.01
C ALA A 51 -2.64 -0.95 -20.77
N ASP A 52 -1.91 -1.90 -20.20
CA ASP A 52 -0.81 -2.59 -20.87
C ASP A 52 -1.37 -3.65 -21.82
N SER A 53 -1.24 -3.40 -23.13
CA SER A 53 -1.68 -4.33 -24.17
C SER A 53 -0.95 -5.68 -24.18
N ASN A 54 0.22 -5.76 -23.52
CA ASN A 54 0.96 -7.02 -23.40
C ASN A 54 0.48 -7.89 -22.24
N ASN A 55 -0.32 -7.31 -21.33
CA ASN A 55 -0.93 -8.08 -20.24
C ASN A 55 -2.24 -8.72 -20.74
N PRO A 56 -2.31 -10.06 -20.86
CA PRO A 56 -3.53 -10.73 -21.30
C PRO A 56 -4.60 -10.79 -20.20
N TYR A 57 -4.27 -10.36 -18.98
CA TYR A 57 -5.17 -10.40 -17.84
C TYR A 57 -5.73 -9.02 -17.52
N PHE A 58 -6.86 -8.97 -16.83
CA PHE A 58 -7.44 -7.73 -16.31
C PHE A 58 -6.86 -7.33 -14.95
N TRP A 59 -5.86 -8.06 -14.44
CA TRP A 59 -5.19 -7.78 -13.16
C TRP A 59 -3.68 -7.77 -13.32
N VAL A 60 -3.04 -7.10 -12.37
CA VAL A 60 -1.59 -7.12 -12.19
C VAL A 60 -1.27 -7.76 -10.84
N GLU A 61 -0.38 -8.75 -10.85
CA GLU A 61 0.10 -9.37 -9.61
C GLU A 61 1.07 -8.44 -8.90
N ARG A 62 0.94 -8.34 -7.59
CA ARG A 62 1.86 -7.61 -6.72
C ARG A 62 2.33 -8.52 -5.60
N GLN A 63 3.62 -8.44 -5.28
CA GLN A 63 4.20 -9.09 -4.12
C GLN A 63 4.56 -8.02 -3.10
N ILE A 64 3.89 -8.04 -1.97
CA ILE A 64 4.05 -7.04 -0.90
C ILE A 64 4.54 -7.70 0.38
N ILE A 65 5.35 -6.98 1.13
CA ILE A 65 5.78 -7.34 2.47
C ILE A 65 5.14 -6.36 3.45
N LYS A 66 4.54 -6.87 4.50
CA LYS A 66 3.91 -6.06 5.55
C LYS A 66 4.89 -5.89 6.70
N LEU A 67 5.26 -4.66 6.98
CA LEU A 67 6.19 -4.32 8.04
C LEU A 67 5.44 -3.58 9.14
N PRO A 68 5.42 -4.13 10.37
CA PRO A 68 4.91 -3.39 11.51
C PRO A 68 5.91 -2.30 11.89
N PHE A 69 5.43 -1.08 12.00
CA PHE A 69 6.19 0.05 12.45
C PHE A 69 5.59 0.59 13.74
N ASN A 70 6.39 0.59 14.79
CA ASN A 70 5.95 1.00 16.13
C ASN A 70 6.24 2.48 16.44
N GLY A 71 6.69 3.24 15.43
CA GLY A 71 7.07 4.64 15.58
C GLY A 71 8.39 4.84 16.32
N VAL A 72 8.61 6.05 16.79
CA VAL A 72 9.83 6.40 17.50
C VAL A 72 9.78 5.83 18.91
N LYS A 73 10.86 5.15 19.32
CA LYS A 73 10.96 4.56 20.65
C LYS A 73 10.88 5.65 21.72
N GLY A 74 9.96 5.50 22.66
CA GLY A 74 9.79 6.41 23.78
C GLY A 74 8.62 7.40 23.66
N ASP A 75 7.92 7.43 22.54
CA ASP A 75 6.69 8.22 22.42
C ASP A 75 5.47 7.37 22.80
N PRO A 76 4.76 7.69 23.92
CA PRO A 76 3.61 6.92 24.39
C PRO A 76 2.38 7.05 23.46
N ASN A 77 2.34 8.06 22.59
CA ASN A 77 1.22 8.33 21.71
C ASN A 77 1.38 7.69 20.32
N VAL A 78 2.47 6.99 20.08
CA VAL A 78 2.72 6.37 18.77
C VAL A 78 1.78 5.20 18.54
N LYS A 79 0.93 5.32 17.54
CA LYS A 79 0.12 4.22 17.06
C LYS A 79 0.98 3.29 16.21
N ARG A 80 0.90 1.99 16.52
CA ARG A 80 1.46 0.98 15.64
C ARG A 80 0.79 1.05 14.27
N ILE A 81 1.59 1.23 13.23
CA ILE A 81 1.13 1.21 11.85
C ILE A 81 1.76 0.01 11.13
N GLU A 82 1.06 -0.50 10.14
CA GLU A 82 1.55 -1.52 9.23
C GLU A 82 1.85 -0.86 7.89
N VAL A 83 3.11 -0.90 7.48
CA VAL A 83 3.55 -0.36 6.19
C VAL A 83 3.66 -1.50 5.20
N GLN A 84 3.05 -1.33 4.03
CA GLN A 84 3.15 -2.27 2.93
C GLN A 84 4.24 -1.80 1.96
N VAL A 85 5.25 -2.63 1.78
CA VAL A 85 6.34 -2.36 0.85
C VAL A 85 6.36 -3.39 -0.28
N PRO A 86 6.59 -2.98 -1.54
CA PRO A 86 6.72 -3.91 -2.64
C PRO A 86 8.00 -4.75 -2.49
N CYS A 87 7.90 -6.03 -2.83
CA CYS A 87 9.07 -6.91 -2.85
C CYS A 87 9.91 -6.62 -4.10
N VAL A 88 11.19 -6.35 -3.93
CA VAL A 88 12.11 -6.02 -5.03
C VAL A 88 12.24 -7.17 -6.04
N GLU A 89 12.19 -8.42 -5.57
CA GLU A 89 12.27 -9.62 -6.43
C GLU A 89 11.12 -9.71 -7.45
N MET A 90 10.07 -8.92 -7.27
CA MET A 90 8.96 -8.86 -8.23
C MET A 90 9.35 -8.07 -9.50
N TYR A 91 10.21 -7.07 -9.37
CA TYR A 91 10.61 -6.21 -10.47
C TYR A 91 11.85 -6.73 -11.20
N ASP A 92 12.75 -7.35 -10.45
CA ASP A 92 13.96 -7.96 -11.00
C ASP A 92 14.20 -9.33 -10.32
N PRO A 93 14.04 -10.44 -11.08
CA PRO A 93 14.27 -11.78 -10.54
C PRO A 93 15.70 -12.04 -10.04
N LYS A 94 16.66 -11.22 -10.48
CA LYS A 94 18.06 -11.28 -10.02
C LYS A 94 18.31 -10.45 -8.77
N ALA A 95 17.42 -9.53 -8.46
CA ALA A 95 17.54 -8.71 -7.25
C ALA A 95 17.22 -9.54 -6.01
N GLN A 96 18.02 -9.36 -4.98
CA GLN A 96 17.77 -9.96 -3.68
C GLN A 96 17.04 -8.96 -2.79
N CYS A 97 15.87 -9.34 -2.32
CA CYS A 97 15.15 -8.53 -1.36
C CYS A 97 15.83 -8.62 0.02
N PRO A 98 16.32 -7.51 0.60
CA PRO A 98 17.02 -7.54 1.88
C PRO A 98 16.17 -8.13 2.99
N ILE A 99 14.87 -7.82 3.02
CA ILE A 99 13.94 -8.37 4.02
C ILE A 99 13.84 -9.89 3.89
N LEU A 100 13.66 -10.40 2.66
CA LEU A 100 13.55 -11.84 2.45
C LEU A 100 14.88 -12.57 2.72
N THR A 101 16.00 -11.92 2.45
CA THR A 101 17.33 -12.49 2.78
C THR A 101 17.47 -12.71 4.27
N GLU A 102 17.00 -11.77 5.08
CA GLU A 102 16.97 -11.89 6.54
C GLU A 102 15.96 -12.93 7.03
N VAL A 103 14.80 -13.02 6.40
CA VAL A 103 13.72 -13.90 6.85
C VAL A 103 13.91 -15.36 6.43
N ARG A 104 14.59 -15.63 5.30
CA ARG A 104 14.80 -17.00 4.81
C ARG A 104 15.45 -17.95 5.83
N PRO A 105 16.48 -17.57 6.58
CA PRO A 105 17.07 -18.43 7.62
C PRO A 105 16.10 -18.80 8.74
N TRP A 106 15.11 -17.94 9.05
CA TRP A 106 14.16 -18.16 10.14
C TRP A 106 13.27 -19.39 9.91
N TYR A 107 13.07 -19.79 8.67
CA TYR A 107 12.32 -21.01 8.36
C TYR A 107 13.01 -22.30 8.80
N LYS A 108 14.31 -22.26 9.12
CA LYS A 108 15.05 -23.41 9.66
C LYS A 108 14.80 -23.60 11.15
N ASP A 109 14.31 -22.60 11.83
CA ASP A 109 14.00 -22.63 13.26
C ASP A 109 12.46 -22.68 13.43
N GLU A 110 11.98 -23.77 14.03
CA GLU A 110 10.54 -23.98 14.23
C GLU A 110 9.91 -22.86 15.08
N THR A 111 10.67 -22.31 16.04
CA THR A 111 10.19 -21.23 16.92
C THR A 111 10.02 -19.90 16.19
N LEU A 112 10.75 -19.66 15.11
CA LEU A 112 10.71 -18.44 14.29
C LEU A 112 9.82 -18.56 13.06
N LYS A 113 9.29 -19.72 12.77
CA LYS A 113 8.51 -19.99 11.55
C LYS A 113 7.26 -19.12 11.42
N GLU A 114 6.53 -18.90 12.50
CA GLU A 114 5.38 -18.01 12.49
C GLU A 114 5.79 -16.56 12.22
N LEU A 115 6.90 -16.12 12.80
CA LEU A 115 7.44 -14.80 12.56
C LEU A 115 7.91 -14.65 11.11
N ALA A 116 8.56 -15.67 10.56
CA ALA A 116 8.96 -15.72 9.16
C ALA A 116 7.74 -15.57 8.23
N ASN A 117 6.65 -16.29 8.49
CA ASN A 117 5.40 -16.19 7.73
C ASN A 117 4.80 -14.78 7.79
N LYS A 118 4.92 -14.09 8.90
CA LYS A 118 4.44 -12.72 9.06
C LYS A 118 5.16 -11.74 8.15
N TYR A 119 6.48 -11.87 8.03
CA TYR A 119 7.34 -11.00 7.22
C TYR A 119 7.58 -11.52 5.80
N TRP A 120 7.02 -12.68 5.45
CA TRP A 120 7.14 -13.20 4.11
C TRP A 120 6.31 -12.39 3.10
N LYS A 121 6.79 -12.37 1.86
CA LYS A 121 6.06 -11.73 0.76
C LYS A 121 4.68 -12.34 0.56
N LYS A 122 3.67 -11.49 0.47
CA LYS A 122 2.29 -11.87 0.22
C LYS A 122 1.92 -11.46 -1.19
N ARG A 123 1.20 -12.33 -1.87
CA ARG A 123 0.69 -12.07 -3.20
C ARG A 123 -0.63 -11.31 -3.09
N SER A 124 -0.78 -10.25 -3.87
CA SER A 124 -2.04 -9.54 -4.05
C SER A 124 -2.24 -9.21 -5.52
N TYR A 125 -3.48 -9.02 -5.90
CA TYR A 125 -3.86 -8.72 -7.28
C TYR A 125 -4.49 -7.35 -7.30
N LEU A 126 -4.01 -6.50 -8.23
CA LEU A 126 -4.54 -5.17 -8.45
C LEU A 126 -5.31 -5.16 -9.77
N PHE A 127 -6.53 -4.69 -9.76
CA PHE A 127 -7.32 -4.51 -10.97
C PHE A 127 -8.16 -3.24 -10.89
N GLN A 128 -8.67 -2.80 -12.01
CA GLN A 128 -9.48 -1.60 -12.13
C GLN A 128 -10.91 -1.96 -12.50
N GLY A 129 -11.82 -1.16 -12.03
CA GLY A 129 -13.24 -1.35 -12.32
C GLY A 129 -14.10 -0.27 -11.69
N PHE A 130 -15.39 -0.42 -11.84
CA PHE A 130 -16.36 0.40 -11.13
C PHE A 130 -17.52 -0.45 -10.61
N ALA A 131 -17.99 -0.10 -9.43
CA ALA A 131 -19.15 -0.73 -8.83
C ALA A 131 -20.42 -0.15 -9.48
N ARG A 132 -21.25 -1.00 -10.09
CA ARG A 132 -22.54 -0.61 -10.65
C ARG A 132 -23.63 -0.56 -9.59
N GLN A 133 -23.62 -1.53 -8.70
CA GLN A 133 -24.45 -1.56 -7.50
C GLN A 133 -23.49 -1.55 -6.31
N ASN A 134 -23.47 -0.43 -5.63
CA ASN A 134 -22.61 -0.23 -4.48
C ASN A 134 -23.44 -0.31 -3.20
N PRO A 135 -23.31 -1.39 -2.42
CA PRO A 135 -24.02 -1.53 -1.14
C PRO A 135 -23.42 -0.66 -0.04
N ILE A 136 -22.17 -0.17 -0.24
CA ILE A 136 -21.52 0.73 0.68
C ILE A 136 -22.02 2.13 0.35
N GLY A 137 -22.80 2.72 1.26
CA GLY A 137 -23.22 4.12 1.15
C GLY A 137 -22.00 5.02 1.09
N ASP A 138 -21.73 5.57 -0.10
CA ASP A 138 -20.55 6.38 -0.34
C ASP A 138 -20.98 7.80 -0.70
N ASP A 139 -21.09 8.64 0.33
CA ASP A 139 -21.44 10.06 0.18
C ASP A 139 -20.37 10.85 -0.59
N LYS A 140 -19.22 10.23 -0.84
CA LYS A 140 -18.09 10.84 -1.53
C LYS A 140 -17.75 10.08 -2.80
N THR A 141 -18.67 10.08 -3.75
CA THR A 141 -18.36 9.55 -5.09
C THR A 141 -17.21 10.35 -5.68
N PRO A 142 -16.07 9.72 -5.99
CA PRO A 142 -14.97 10.43 -6.62
C PRO A 142 -15.38 10.95 -7.99
N ALA A 143 -14.77 12.04 -8.43
CA ALA A 143 -15.00 12.59 -9.77
C ALA A 143 -14.75 11.54 -10.87
N ASN A 144 -13.82 10.61 -10.63
CA ASN A 144 -13.62 9.44 -11.48
C ASN A 144 -14.24 8.20 -10.81
N PRO A 145 -15.26 7.58 -11.42
CA PRO A 145 -15.92 6.40 -10.88
C PRO A 145 -15.05 5.13 -10.97
N ILE A 146 -13.93 5.17 -11.71
CA ILE A 146 -13.01 4.05 -11.82
C ILE A 146 -12.24 3.92 -10.52
N ARG A 147 -12.30 2.73 -9.92
CA ARG A 147 -11.63 2.43 -8.66
C ARG A 147 -10.66 1.27 -8.81
N ARG A 148 -9.69 1.23 -7.92
CA ARG A 148 -8.74 0.13 -7.78
C ARG A 148 -9.29 -0.86 -6.76
N PHE A 149 -9.14 -2.13 -7.07
CA PHE A 149 -9.46 -3.26 -6.20
C PHE A 149 -8.14 -3.98 -5.89
N ILE A 150 -7.89 -4.31 -4.63
CA ILE A 150 -6.64 -4.92 -4.16
C ILE A 150 -6.95 -6.13 -3.29
#